data_39f704819c34c4fccd5951b87de2abb8
#
_entry.id   39f704819c34c4fccd5951b87de2abb8
#
_cell.length_a   1.000
_cell.length_b   1.000
_cell.length_c   1.000
_cell.angle_alpha   90.00
_cell.angle_beta   90.00
_cell.angle_gamma   90.00
#
_symmetry.space_group_name_H-M   'P 1'
#
loop_
_entity.id
_entity.type
_entity.pdbx_description
1 polymer ?
#
loop_
_entity_poly.entity_id
_entity_poly.type
_entity_poly.pdbx_seq_one_letter_code
_entity_poly.pdbx_strand_id
1 'polypeptide(L)'
;LVIGYDEPLSKPLNFSMERGQKIALVGTNGIGKTTLLKSILGLIPSISGECELGEKLQLGYFEQEVSPDNRNSCIEEIWEEFPAFSQYEVRSALAKCGLTTKHIESRVKVLSGGEQAKVRLCKLINRETNVLLLDEPTNHLDVDAKEALKEALIEYKGSILLICHEPEF
;
A
#
# COMPACT_ATOMS: atom_id res chain seq x y z
N LEU A 1 13.34 2.70 -18.75
CA LEU A 1 13.53 1.65 -17.78
C LEU A 1 13.13 0.29 -18.38
N VAL A 2 13.98 -0.72 -18.28
CA VAL A 2 13.68 -2.12 -18.61
C VAL A 2 13.74 -2.91 -17.31
N ILE A 3 12.65 -3.56 -16.99
CA ILE A 3 12.49 -4.33 -15.74
C ILE A 3 12.57 -5.83 -16.02
N GLY A 4 13.03 -6.59 -15.05
CA GLY A 4 13.15 -8.04 -15.11
C GLY A 4 14.15 -8.55 -14.09
N TYR A 5 14.39 -9.85 -14.15
CA TYR A 5 15.44 -10.51 -13.36
C TYR A 5 16.59 -10.88 -14.29
N ASP A 6 16.61 -12.09 -14.82
CA ASP A 6 17.61 -12.54 -15.79
C ASP A 6 17.24 -12.16 -17.23
N GLU A 7 15.93 -12.00 -17.49
CA GLU A 7 15.38 -11.60 -18.79
C GLU A 7 14.41 -10.42 -18.66
N PRO A 8 14.27 -9.58 -19.71
CA PRO A 8 13.31 -8.50 -19.73
C PRO A 8 11.87 -9.00 -19.63
N LEU A 9 11.11 -8.51 -18.64
CA LEU A 9 9.69 -8.81 -18.47
C LEU A 9 8.77 -7.86 -19.24
N SER A 10 9.31 -6.72 -19.69
CA SER A 10 8.54 -5.73 -20.42
C SER A 10 9.35 -5.07 -21.54
N LYS A 11 8.65 -4.45 -22.49
CA LYS A 11 9.26 -3.46 -23.38
C LYS A 11 9.78 -2.28 -22.55
N PRO A 12 10.72 -1.47 -23.08
CA PRO A 12 11.20 -0.28 -22.39
C PRO A 12 10.04 0.63 -21.97
N LEU A 13 9.98 0.93 -20.67
CA LEU A 13 8.98 1.82 -20.09
C LEU A 13 9.58 3.21 -19.93
N ASN A 14 8.90 4.22 -20.49
CA ASN A 14 9.26 5.63 -20.34
C ASN A 14 8.02 6.38 -19.88
N PHE A 15 8.01 6.79 -18.63
CA PHE A 15 6.96 7.66 -18.11
C PHE A 15 7.53 8.57 -17.03
N SER A 16 6.88 9.68 -16.80
CA SER A 16 7.15 10.58 -15.69
C SER A 16 5.88 10.75 -14.87
N MET A 17 6.05 10.94 -13.57
CA MET A 17 4.97 11.19 -12.65
C MET A 17 5.24 12.52 -11.92
N GLU A 18 4.31 13.44 -12.04
CA GLU A 18 4.40 14.74 -11.40
C GLU A 18 3.76 14.70 -10.00
N ARG A 19 4.11 15.68 -9.19
CA ARG A 19 3.56 15.83 -7.84
C ARG A 19 2.03 15.93 -7.88
N GLY A 20 1.37 15.10 -7.08
CA GLY A 20 -0.09 15.05 -6.96
C GLY A 20 -0.79 14.21 -8.03
N GLN A 21 -0.05 13.63 -8.99
CA GLN A 21 -0.64 12.71 -9.97
C GLN A 21 -0.98 11.37 -9.34
N LYS A 22 -2.09 10.79 -9.80
CA LYS A 22 -2.54 9.44 -9.46
C LYS A 22 -2.54 8.61 -10.72
N ILE A 23 -1.68 7.60 -10.77
CA ILE A 23 -1.48 6.74 -11.94
C ILE A 23 -1.85 5.31 -11.57
N ALA A 24 -2.74 4.69 -12.33
CA ALA A 24 -3.06 3.28 -12.22
C ALA A 24 -2.41 2.49 -13.36
N LEU A 25 -1.69 1.44 -13.00
CA LEU A 25 -1.17 0.44 -13.92
C LEU A 25 -2.12 -0.75 -13.92
N VAL A 26 -2.86 -0.88 -15.01
CA VAL A 26 -3.83 -1.96 -15.19
C VAL A 26 -3.28 -3.00 -16.15
N GLY A 27 -3.52 -4.27 -15.87
CA GLY A 27 -3.10 -5.36 -16.75
C GLY A 27 -3.20 -6.72 -16.08
N THR A 28 -3.02 -7.77 -16.87
CA THR A 28 -3.05 -9.15 -16.40
C THR A 28 -1.89 -9.46 -15.45
N ASN A 29 -2.05 -10.51 -14.64
CA ASN A 29 -0.99 -10.99 -13.75
C ASN A 29 0.21 -11.50 -14.55
N GLY A 30 1.40 -11.39 -13.95
CA GLY A 30 2.64 -11.91 -14.53
C GLY A 30 3.32 -11.02 -15.57
N ILE A 31 2.81 -9.83 -15.86
CA ILE A 31 3.43 -8.90 -16.82
C ILE A 31 4.50 -7.98 -16.22
N GLY A 32 4.89 -8.22 -14.97
CA GLY A 32 5.98 -7.45 -14.32
C GLY A 32 5.55 -6.20 -13.56
N LYS A 33 4.25 -6.01 -13.25
CA LYS A 33 3.78 -4.81 -12.52
C LYS A 33 4.43 -4.68 -11.13
N THR A 34 4.41 -5.74 -10.33
CA THR A 34 5.09 -5.79 -9.02
C THR A 34 6.60 -5.60 -9.15
N THR A 35 7.21 -6.18 -10.19
CA THR A 35 8.65 -6.01 -10.49
C THR A 35 8.96 -4.53 -10.77
N LEU A 36 8.09 -3.84 -11.49
CA LEU A 36 8.24 -2.40 -11.72
C LEU A 36 8.25 -1.60 -10.42
N LEU A 37 7.30 -1.84 -9.50
CA LEU A 37 7.30 -1.18 -8.20
C LEU A 37 8.56 -1.47 -7.41
N LYS A 38 9.00 -2.73 -7.36
CA LYS A 38 10.23 -3.12 -6.68
C LYS A 38 11.48 -2.47 -7.29
N SER A 39 11.51 -2.30 -8.62
CA SER A 39 12.59 -1.58 -9.30
C SER A 39 12.56 -0.07 -9.00
N ILE A 40 11.38 0.54 -8.93
CA ILE A 40 11.23 1.94 -8.52
C ILE A 40 11.71 2.14 -7.07
N LEU A 41 11.41 1.20 -6.18
CA LEU A 41 11.86 1.22 -4.77
C LEU A 41 13.36 0.91 -4.61
N GLY A 42 14.05 0.52 -5.68
CA GLY A 42 15.44 0.08 -5.62
C GLY A 42 15.66 -1.29 -4.95
N LEU A 43 14.58 -2.05 -4.72
CA LEU A 43 14.64 -3.40 -4.14
C LEU A 43 15.14 -4.45 -5.14
N ILE A 44 14.96 -4.18 -6.43
CA ILE A 44 15.45 -5.01 -7.54
C ILE A 44 16.14 -4.10 -8.53
N PRO A 45 17.35 -4.42 -9.01
CA PRO A 45 18.01 -3.65 -10.03
C PRO A 45 17.23 -3.74 -11.35
N SER A 46 17.17 -2.64 -12.10
CA SER A 46 16.67 -2.65 -13.47
C SER A 46 17.70 -3.31 -14.40
N ILE A 47 17.23 -3.96 -15.46
CA ILE A 47 18.11 -4.55 -16.47
C ILE A 47 18.80 -3.43 -17.27
N SER A 48 18.09 -2.35 -17.60
CA SER A 48 18.66 -1.16 -18.23
C SER A 48 17.76 0.05 -18.04
N GLY A 49 18.35 1.23 -18.23
CA GLY A 49 17.66 2.49 -17.99
C GLY A 49 17.72 2.92 -16.52
N GLU A 50 17.25 4.11 -16.26
CA GLU A 50 17.33 4.75 -14.95
C GLU A 50 15.93 5.09 -14.43
N CYS A 51 15.78 5.03 -13.13
CA CYS A 51 14.61 5.54 -12.41
C CYS A 51 15.11 6.67 -11.51
N GLU A 52 14.78 7.89 -11.88
CA GLU A 52 15.10 9.07 -11.05
C GLU A 52 13.94 9.35 -10.12
N LEU A 53 14.20 9.30 -8.81
CA LEU A 53 13.27 9.72 -7.78
C LEU A 53 13.53 11.18 -7.44
N GLY A 54 12.47 11.97 -7.36
CA GLY A 54 12.54 13.37 -6.97
C GLY A 54 13.09 13.54 -5.54
N GLU A 55 13.56 14.73 -5.25
CA GLU A 55 14.04 15.09 -3.91
C GLU A 55 12.89 15.11 -2.90
N LYS A 56 13.20 14.77 -1.63
CA LYS A 56 12.28 14.80 -0.48
C LYS A 56 11.05 13.89 -0.62
N LEU A 57 11.19 12.77 -1.32
CA LEU A 57 10.12 11.77 -1.38
C LEU A 57 10.04 11.00 -0.07
N GLN A 58 8.82 10.93 0.47
CA GLN A 58 8.45 10.05 1.58
C GLN A 58 7.52 8.97 1.01
N LEU A 59 8.11 7.83 0.68
CA LEU A 59 7.42 6.73 0.02
C LEU A 59 6.66 5.89 1.06
N GLY A 60 5.36 5.69 0.81
CA GLY A 60 4.57 4.67 1.48
C GLY A 60 4.39 3.48 0.54
N TYR A 61 4.80 2.30 0.99
CA TYR A 61 4.58 1.06 0.25
C TYR A 61 3.59 0.18 1.00
N PHE A 62 2.60 -0.35 0.29
CA PHE A 62 1.62 -1.25 0.84
C PHE A 62 2.04 -2.69 0.57
N GLU A 63 2.60 -3.34 1.59
CA GLU A 63 2.96 -4.75 1.52
C GLU A 63 1.74 -5.66 1.75
N GLN A 64 1.75 -6.81 1.07
CA GLN A 64 0.62 -7.74 1.10
C GLN A 64 0.53 -8.59 2.38
N GLU A 65 1.59 -8.73 3.17
CA GLU A 65 1.60 -9.71 4.27
C GLU A 65 1.98 -9.12 5.61
N VAL A 66 1.23 -9.52 6.64
CA VAL A 66 1.61 -9.36 8.05
C VAL A 66 2.54 -10.52 8.41
N SER A 67 3.62 -10.22 9.13
CA SER A 67 4.52 -11.28 9.64
C SER A 67 3.73 -12.34 10.41
N PRO A 68 3.90 -13.63 10.11
CA PRO A 68 3.21 -14.72 10.83
C PRO A 68 3.53 -14.75 12.33
N ASP A 69 4.65 -14.15 12.74
CA ASP A 69 5.08 -14.05 14.14
C ASP A 69 4.53 -12.82 14.87
N ASN A 70 3.72 -12.01 14.21
CA ASN A 70 3.11 -10.82 14.83
C ASN A 70 2.15 -11.24 15.95
N ARG A 71 2.48 -10.82 17.19
CA ARG A 71 1.71 -11.10 18.39
C ARG A 71 0.90 -9.91 18.90
N ASN A 72 1.06 -8.76 18.26
CA ASN A 72 0.42 -7.51 18.66
C ASN A 72 -1.11 -7.59 18.52
N SER A 73 -1.81 -6.92 19.40
CA SER A 73 -3.18 -6.48 19.13
C SER A 73 -3.19 -5.41 18.04
N CYS A 74 -4.35 -5.14 17.45
CA CYS A 74 -4.46 -4.06 16.47
C CYS A 74 -4.06 -2.70 17.05
N ILE A 75 -4.36 -2.48 18.32
CA ILE A 75 -3.99 -1.25 19.03
C ILE A 75 -2.47 -1.14 19.16
N GLU A 76 -1.80 -2.19 19.62
CA GLU A 76 -0.34 -2.22 19.76
C GLU A 76 0.35 -2.03 18.40
N GLU A 77 -0.18 -2.67 17.36
CA GLU A 77 0.33 -2.59 16.00
C GLU A 77 0.33 -1.14 15.45
N ILE A 78 -0.71 -0.37 15.77
CA ILE A 78 -0.78 1.04 15.39
C ILE A 78 0.10 1.90 16.31
N TRP A 79 0.13 1.61 17.61
CA TRP A 79 0.94 2.39 18.55
C TRP A 79 2.44 2.24 18.34
N GLU A 80 2.93 1.08 17.93
CA GLU A 80 4.34 0.90 17.58
C GLU A 80 4.81 1.88 16.50
N GLU A 81 3.93 2.15 15.54
CA GLU A 81 4.25 3.05 14.43
C GLU A 81 3.91 4.52 14.74
N PHE A 82 2.85 4.75 15.52
CA PHE A 82 2.34 6.08 15.88
C PHE A 82 2.29 6.28 17.39
N PRO A 83 3.45 6.33 18.08
CA PRO A 83 3.51 6.39 19.54
C PRO A 83 2.92 7.68 20.12
N ALA A 84 2.78 8.73 19.32
CA ALA A 84 2.19 10.00 19.72
C ALA A 84 0.64 9.96 19.74
N PHE A 85 0.01 8.95 19.15
CA PHE A 85 -1.45 8.83 19.14
C PHE A 85 -1.96 8.47 20.53
N SER A 86 -3.01 9.14 20.96
CA SER A 86 -3.80 8.73 22.13
C SER A 86 -4.56 7.43 21.83
N GLN A 87 -5.01 6.74 22.87
CA GLN A 87 -5.82 5.52 22.72
C GLN A 87 -7.11 5.78 21.92
N TYR A 88 -7.69 6.95 22.07
CA TYR A 88 -8.87 7.36 21.30
C TYR A 88 -8.55 7.51 19.80
N GLU A 89 -7.43 8.15 19.47
CA GLU A 89 -7.00 8.33 18.08
C GLU A 89 -6.70 7.01 17.41
N VAL A 90 -6.02 6.08 18.09
CA VAL A 90 -5.76 4.73 17.58
C VAL A 90 -7.06 3.98 17.29
N ARG A 91 -7.99 3.96 18.25
CA ARG A 91 -9.28 3.30 18.06
C ARG A 91 -10.12 3.95 16.95
N SER A 92 -10.12 5.27 16.89
CA SER A 92 -10.82 6.02 15.85
C SER A 92 -10.26 5.75 14.45
N ALA A 93 -8.93 5.71 14.31
CA ALA A 93 -8.27 5.41 13.04
C ALA A 93 -8.61 3.99 12.55
N LEU A 94 -8.56 2.98 13.44
CA LEU A 94 -8.93 1.61 13.11
C LEU A 94 -10.42 1.47 12.74
N ALA A 95 -11.31 2.14 13.48
CA ALA A 95 -12.74 2.13 13.21
C ALA A 95 -13.08 2.77 11.86
N LYS A 96 -12.42 3.87 11.49
CA LYS A 96 -12.56 4.51 10.16
C LYS A 96 -12.17 3.59 9.01
N CYS A 97 -11.27 2.64 9.25
CA CYS A 97 -10.91 1.61 8.28
C CYS A 97 -11.90 0.42 8.25
N GLY A 98 -13.02 0.49 8.98
CA GLY A 98 -14.07 -0.54 8.97
C GLY A 98 -13.82 -1.70 9.92
N LEU A 99 -13.00 -1.53 10.97
CA LEU A 99 -12.81 -2.53 12.02
C LEU A 99 -13.79 -2.31 13.16
N THR A 100 -14.45 -3.39 13.60
CA THR A 100 -15.34 -3.36 14.77
C THR A 100 -14.53 -3.31 16.06
N THR A 101 -15.16 -2.93 17.18
CA THR A 101 -14.53 -2.92 18.51
C THR A 101 -13.89 -4.27 18.84
N LYS A 102 -14.57 -5.38 18.51
CA LYS A 102 -14.05 -6.73 18.72
C LYS A 102 -12.74 -6.98 17.94
N HIS A 103 -12.68 -6.53 16.68
CA HIS A 103 -11.48 -6.65 15.86
C HIS A 103 -10.33 -5.80 16.41
N ILE A 104 -10.63 -4.56 16.81
CA ILE A 104 -9.66 -3.60 17.36
C ILE A 104 -8.96 -4.16 18.61
N GLU A 105 -9.67 -4.88 19.45
CA GLU A 105 -9.15 -5.50 20.67
C GLU A 105 -8.48 -6.87 20.44
N SER A 106 -8.64 -7.42 19.24
CA SER A 106 -8.07 -8.71 18.87
C SER A 106 -6.60 -8.60 18.46
N ARG A 107 -5.88 -9.72 18.52
CA ARG A 107 -4.54 -9.83 17.95
C ARG A 107 -4.62 -9.84 16.43
N VAL A 108 -3.70 -9.15 15.75
CA VAL A 108 -3.69 -9.07 14.28
C VAL A 108 -3.69 -10.45 13.63
N LYS A 109 -2.92 -11.39 14.16
CA LYS A 109 -2.81 -12.76 13.61
C LYS A 109 -4.09 -13.59 13.63
N VAL A 110 -5.09 -13.26 14.45
CA VAL A 110 -6.37 -13.99 14.52
C VAL A 110 -7.44 -13.38 13.63
N LEU A 111 -7.16 -12.24 13.03
CA LEU A 111 -8.05 -11.58 12.10
C LEU A 111 -8.07 -12.31 10.75
N SER A 112 -9.17 -12.20 10.02
CA SER A 112 -9.25 -12.62 8.62
C SER A 112 -8.28 -11.81 7.74
N GLY A 113 -7.97 -12.33 6.55
CA GLY A 113 -7.11 -11.62 5.60
C GLY A 113 -7.61 -10.21 5.27
N GLY A 114 -8.93 -10.03 5.11
CA GLY A 114 -9.55 -8.73 4.88
C GLY A 114 -9.41 -7.77 6.06
N GLU A 115 -9.61 -8.26 7.29
CA GLU A 115 -9.43 -7.46 8.50
C GLU A 115 -7.97 -7.07 8.73
N GLN A 116 -7.02 -7.98 8.45
CA GLN A 116 -5.60 -7.66 8.49
C GLN A 116 -5.23 -6.59 7.45
N ALA A 117 -5.82 -6.65 6.26
CA ALA A 117 -5.65 -5.64 5.24
C ALA A 117 -6.15 -4.25 5.69
N LYS A 118 -7.26 -4.20 6.45
CA LYS A 118 -7.77 -2.95 7.07
C LYS A 118 -6.80 -2.37 8.09
N VAL A 119 -6.11 -3.20 8.88
CA VAL A 119 -5.06 -2.72 9.82
C VAL A 119 -3.89 -2.12 9.04
N ARG A 120 -3.44 -2.79 7.97
CA ARG A 120 -2.37 -2.25 7.10
C ARG A 120 -2.79 -0.94 6.41
N LEU A 121 -4.03 -0.86 5.96
CA LEU A 121 -4.59 0.36 5.39
C LEU A 121 -4.56 1.50 6.41
N CYS A 122 -4.94 1.23 7.67
CA CYS A 122 -4.89 2.20 8.75
C CYS A 122 -3.46 2.75 8.95
N LYS A 123 -2.44 1.89 8.92
CA LYS A 123 -1.04 2.33 8.96
C LYS A 123 -0.70 3.22 7.78
N LEU A 124 -1.05 2.80 6.58
CA LEU A 124 -0.71 3.50 5.35
C LEU A 124 -1.26 4.94 5.31
N ILE A 125 -2.56 5.11 5.61
CA ILE A 125 -3.20 6.43 5.52
C ILE A 125 -2.80 7.40 6.63
N ASN A 126 -2.29 6.90 7.75
CA ASN A 126 -1.83 7.74 8.86
C ASN A 126 -0.32 8.05 8.78
N ARG A 127 0.44 7.43 7.87
CA ARG A 127 1.85 7.77 7.64
C ARG A 127 1.98 9.14 6.97
N GLU A 128 3.00 9.88 7.38
CA GLU A 128 3.41 11.10 6.69
C GLU A 128 4.16 10.73 5.40
N THR A 129 3.41 10.48 4.35
CA THR A 129 3.94 10.15 3.02
C THR A 129 3.48 11.18 2.00
N ASN A 130 4.25 11.35 0.92
CA ASN A 130 3.86 12.18 -0.21
C ASN A 130 3.74 11.39 -1.52
N VAL A 131 4.15 10.14 -1.51
CA VAL A 131 3.95 9.19 -2.60
C VAL A 131 3.54 7.82 -2.05
N LEU A 132 2.44 7.28 -2.53
CA LEU A 132 1.97 5.94 -2.23
C LEU A 132 2.24 5.00 -3.40
N LEU A 133 2.87 3.88 -3.12
CA LEU A 133 3.05 2.76 -4.05
C LEU A 133 2.20 1.60 -3.57
N LEU A 134 1.17 1.25 -4.32
CA LEU A 134 0.17 0.26 -3.94
C LEU A 134 0.19 -0.90 -4.94
N ASP A 135 0.49 -2.11 -4.45
CA ASP A 135 0.50 -3.32 -5.26
C ASP A 135 -0.72 -4.17 -4.92
N GLU A 136 -1.72 -4.14 -5.82
CA GLU A 136 -2.97 -4.88 -5.71
C GLU A 136 -3.64 -4.74 -4.32
N PRO A 137 -3.84 -3.52 -3.83
CA PRO A 137 -4.27 -3.30 -2.45
C PRO A 137 -5.70 -3.77 -2.19
N THR A 138 -6.48 -4.04 -3.25
CA THR A 138 -7.85 -4.56 -3.17
C THR A 138 -7.92 -6.05 -2.90
N ASN A 139 -6.82 -6.79 -3.06
CA ASN A 139 -6.79 -8.21 -2.81
C ASN A 139 -7.17 -8.52 -1.35
N HIS A 140 -8.08 -9.48 -1.19
CA HIS A 140 -8.61 -9.92 0.12
C HIS A 140 -9.45 -8.87 0.88
N LEU A 141 -9.76 -7.72 0.28
CA LEU A 141 -10.70 -6.75 0.85
C LEU A 141 -12.15 -7.14 0.53
N ASP A 142 -13.03 -6.99 1.51
CA ASP A 142 -14.47 -6.97 1.29
C ASP A 142 -14.92 -5.66 0.62
N VAL A 143 -16.18 -5.58 0.20
CA VAL A 143 -16.72 -4.41 -0.51
C VAL A 143 -16.56 -3.13 0.32
N ASP A 144 -16.85 -3.19 1.61
CA ASP A 144 -16.78 -2.02 2.50
C ASP A 144 -15.34 -1.52 2.66
N ALA A 145 -14.38 -2.44 2.75
CA ALA A 145 -12.97 -2.08 2.83
C ALA A 145 -12.42 -1.54 1.52
N LYS A 146 -12.88 -2.06 0.37
CA LYS A 146 -12.53 -1.50 -0.95
C LYS A 146 -13.03 -0.06 -1.08
N GLU A 147 -14.25 0.21 -0.66
CA GLU A 147 -14.82 1.55 -0.72
C GLU A 147 -14.08 2.51 0.22
N ALA A 148 -13.78 2.08 1.46
CA ALA A 148 -12.98 2.88 2.40
C ALA A 148 -11.56 3.18 1.86
N LEU A 149 -10.92 2.21 1.21
CA LEU A 149 -9.63 2.42 0.54
C LEU A 149 -9.76 3.43 -0.58
N LYS A 150 -10.76 3.29 -1.43
CA LYS A 150 -11.02 4.17 -2.56
C LYS A 150 -11.22 5.63 -2.11
N GLU A 151 -12.06 5.85 -1.09
CA GLU A 151 -12.26 7.16 -0.50
C GLU A 151 -10.95 7.75 0.03
N ALA A 152 -10.17 6.97 0.79
CA ALA A 152 -8.90 7.40 1.31
C ALA A 152 -7.90 7.78 0.20
N LEU A 153 -7.86 7.03 -0.91
CA LEU A 153 -7.01 7.33 -2.05
C LEU A 153 -7.47 8.57 -2.84
N ILE A 154 -8.78 8.81 -2.91
CA ILE A 154 -9.34 10.03 -3.54
C ILE A 154 -8.95 11.27 -2.73
N GLU A 155 -9.08 11.21 -1.40
CA GLU A 155 -8.77 12.32 -0.49
C GLU A 155 -7.26 12.56 -0.33
N TYR A 156 -6.44 11.55 -0.61
CA TYR A 156 -5.00 11.66 -0.46
C TYR A 156 -4.41 12.73 -1.40
N LYS A 157 -3.69 13.69 -0.83
CA LYS A 157 -3.15 14.84 -1.57
C LYS A 157 -1.80 14.59 -2.23
N GLY A 158 -1.15 13.49 -1.91
CA GLY A 158 0.11 13.08 -2.52
C GLY A 158 -0.07 12.40 -3.86
N SER A 159 1.03 11.91 -4.41
CA SER A 159 1.05 11.13 -5.63
C SER A 159 0.79 9.66 -5.34
N ILE A 160 0.10 8.97 -6.25
CA ILE A 160 -0.22 7.56 -6.11
C ILE A 160 0.20 6.81 -7.37
N LEU A 161 0.94 5.72 -7.19
CA LEU A 161 1.15 4.71 -8.22
C LEU A 161 0.48 3.42 -7.75
N LEU A 162 -0.61 3.07 -8.41
CA LEU A 162 -1.46 1.93 -8.07
C LEU A 162 -1.30 0.84 -9.11
N ILE A 163 -1.05 -0.38 -8.68
CA ILE A 163 -1.20 -1.58 -9.50
C ILE A 163 -2.52 -2.24 -9.13
N CYS A 164 -3.38 -2.45 -10.11
CA CYS A 164 -4.62 -3.21 -9.94
C CYS A 164 -4.96 -3.98 -11.21
N HIS A 165 -5.77 -5.04 -11.06
CA HIS A 165 -6.41 -5.70 -12.19
C HIS A 165 -7.89 -5.40 -12.28
N GLU A 166 -8.44 -4.70 -11.33
CA GLU A 166 -9.82 -4.26 -11.32
C GLU A 166 -9.88 -2.86 -11.93
N PRO A 167 -10.27 -2.71 -13.21
CA PRO A 167 -10.30 -1.38 -13.85
C PRO A 167 -11.38 -0.48 -13.27
N GLU A 168 -12.31 -1.06 -12.50
CA GLU A 168 -13.43 -0.35 -11.87
C GLU A 168 -13.03 0.30 -10.52
N PHE A 169 -11.88 -0.07 -9.96
CA PHE A 169 -11.33 0.49 -8.75
C PHE A 169 -10.58 1.78 -9.04
#